data_aff7eff64fd6a94745713fc9a2f6578d
#
_entry.id   aff7eff64fd6a94745713fc9a2f6578d
#
_cell.length_a   1.000
_cell.length_b   1.000
_cell.length_c   1.000
_cell.angle_alpha   90.00
_cell.angle_beta   90.00
_cell.angle_gamma   90.00
#
_symmetry.space_group_name_H-M   'P 1'
#
loop_
_entity.id
_entity.type
_entity.pdbx_description
1 polymer ?
#
loop_
_entity_poly.entity_id
_entity_poly.type
_entity_poly.pdbx_seq_one_letter_code
_entity_poly.pdbx_strand_id
1 'polypeptide(L)'
;MQRPNPDSIYYYDFIQLQEKLCAKIIALRRGRKLVQEDMADYELSVRQYQRMEQEPSSIVSLWQIFKLAKAYDLDVSDLLDV
;
A
#
# COMPACT_ATOMS: atom_id res chain seq x y z
N MET A 1 -2.13 13.51 1.03
CA MET A 1 -2.45 12.23 1.67
C MET A 1 -2.62 12.45 3.16
N GLN A 2 -3.66 11.86 3.77
CA GLN A 2 -3.91 12.00 5.20
C GLN A 2 -2.89 11.20 6.00
N ARG A 3 -2.69 11.63 7.25
CA ARG A 3 -1.85 10.90 8.20
C ARG A 3 -2.65 10.62 9.47
N PRO A 4 -2.41 9.51 10.15
CA PRO A 4 -3.10 9.23 11.41
C PRO A 4 -2.66 10.21 12.48
N ASN A 5 -3.59 10.51 13.40
CA ASN A 5 -3.28 11.40 14.53
C ASN A 5 -2.38 10.65 15.53
N PRO A 6 -1.14 11.15 15.80
CA PRO A 6 -0.23 10.48 16.73
C PRO A 6 -0.76 10.40 18.18
N ASP A 7 -1.75 11.23 18.53
CA ASP A 7 -2.33 11.21 19.86
C ASP A 7 -3.45 10.18 20.01
N SER A 8 -3.84 9.51 18.91
CA SER A 8 -4.87 8.47 18.97
C SER A 8 -4.37 7.25 19.75
N ILE A 9 -5.24 6.65 20.55
CA ILE A 9 -4.94 5.38 21.23
C ILE A 9 -4.69 4.24 20.25
N TYR A 10 -5.14 4.38 19.01
CA TYR A 10 -4.97 3.36 17.95
C TYR A 10 -3.77 3.61 17.06
N TYR A 11 -2.99 4.65 17.32
CA TYR A 11 -1.93 5.08 16.41
C TYR A 11 -0.89 3.99 16.16
N TYR A 12 -0.36 3.41 17.23
CA TYR A 12 0.71 2.41 17.08
C TYR A 12 0.22 1.13 16.42
N ASP A 13 -1.00 0.70 16.76
CA ASP A 13 -1.59 -0.48 16.13
C ASP A 13 -1.79 -0.27 14.63
N PHE A 14 -2.23 0.93 14.25
CA PHE A 14 -2.41 1.28 12.84
C PHE A 14 -1.09 1.33 12.10
N ILE A 15 -0.05 1.92 12.69
CA ILE A 15 1.28 1.99 12.07
C ILE A 15 1.84 0.58 11.87
N GLN A 16 1.66 -0.33 12.82
CA GLN A 16 2.10 -1.72 12.67
C GLN A 16 1.38 -2.41 11.51
N LEU A 17 0.08 -2.19 11.37
CA LEU A 17 -0.69 -2.71 10.24
C LEU A 17 -0.16 -2.15 8.90
N GLN A 18 0.10 -0.86 8.85
CA GLN A 18 0.64 -0.20 7.66
C GLN A 18 2.02 -0.72 7.29
N GLU A 19 2.89 -0.98 8.27
CA GLU A 19 4.21 -1.56 8.04
C GLU A 19 4.10 -2.94 7.39
N LYS A 20 3.18 -3.76 7.88
CA LYS A 20 2.91 -5.09 7.30
C LYS A 20 2.38 -4.97 5.89
N LEU A 21 1.48 -4.03 5.65
CA LEU A 21 0.93 -3.78 4.31
C LEU A 21 2.02 -3.31 3.36
N CYS A 22 2.88 -2.38 3.78
CA CYS A 22 4.01 -1.92 2.97
C CYS A 22 4.91 -3.09 2.56
N ALA A 23 5.26 -3.96 3.50
CA ALA A 23 6.09 -5.13 3.24
C ALA A 23 5.42 -6.08 2.24
N LYS A 24 4.12 -6.29 2.37
CA LYS A 24 3.37 -7.15 1.45
C LYS A 24 3.31 -6.57 0.04
N ILE A 25 3.08 -5.27 -0.08
CA ILE A 25 3.05 -4.58 -1.38
C ILE A 25 4.38 -4.76 -2.11
N ILE A 26 5.49 -4.57 -1.40
CA ILE A 26 6.83 -4.74 -1.97
C ILE A 26 7.04 -6.19 -2.41
N ALA A 27 6.70 -7.14 -1.57
CA ALA A 27 6.87 -8.57 -1.86
C ALA A 27 6.05 -8.99 -3.08
N LEU A 28 4.80 -8.52 -3.17
CA LEU A 28 3.93 -8.82 -4.30
C LEU A 28 4.47 -8.25 -5.61
N ARG A 29 4.96 -6.99 -5.57
CA ARG A 29 5.56 -6.37 -6.75
C ARG A 29 6.79 -7.15 -7.22
N ARG A 30 7.69 -7.45 -6.30
CA ARG A 30 8.93 -8.19 -6.63
C ARG A 30 8.64 -9.60 -7.12
N GLY A 31 7.67 -10.27 -6.52
CA GLY A 31 7.26 -11.60 -6.95
C GLY A 31 6.70 -11.64 -8.37
N ARG A 32 6.18 -10.50 -8.86
CA ARG A 32 5.68 -10.35 -10.23
C ARG A 32 6.71 -9.72 -11.16
N LYS A 33 7.92 -9.47 -10.68
CA LYS A 33 9.01 -8.85 -11.44
C LYS A 33 8.63 -7.49 -12.02
N LEU A 34 7.79 -6.75 -11.31
CA LEU A 34 7.38 -5.40 -11.68
C LEU A 34 8.31 -4.40 -11.00
N VAL A 35 8.61 -3.30 -11.69
CA VAL A 35 9.30 -2.15 -11.10
C VAL A 35 8.25 -1.10 -10.70
N GLN A 36 8.66 -0.13 -9.87
CA GLN A 36 7.72 0.90 -9.38
C GLN A 36 7.08 1.68 -10.52
N GLU A 37 7.81 1.93 -11.60
CA GLU A 37 7.33 2.67 -12.76
C GLU A 37 6.19 1.95 -13.49
N ASP A 38 6.13 0.62 -13.39
CA ASP A 38 5.06 -0.16 -14.02
C ASP A 38 3.69 0.14 -13.40
N MET A 39 3.67 0.68 -12.21
CA MET A 39 2.40 0.99 -11.53
C MET A 39 1.60 2.09 -12.22
N ALA A 40 2.25 2.92 -13.04
CA ALA A 40 1.54 3.93 -13.83
C ALA A 40 0.52 3.31 -14.78
N ASP A 41 0.75 2.08 -15.25
CA ASP A 41 -0.18 1.36 -16.13
C ASP A 41 -1.49 1.00 -15.41
N TYR A 42 -1.50 1.08 -14.09
CA TYR A 42 -2.66 0.75 -13.25
C TYR A 42 -3.25 2.01 -12.60
N GLU A 43 -3.03 3.17 -13.20
CA GLU A 43 -3.55 4.46 -12.72
C GLU A 43 -3.01 4.86 -11.35
N LEU A 44 -1.82 4.39 -11.00
CA LEU A 44 -1.13 4.77 -9.78
C LEU A 44 0.11 5.58 -10.16
N SER A 45 0.18 6.85 -9.72
CA SER A 45 1.39 7.63 -9.98
C SER A 45 2.58 6.96 -9.26
N VAL A 46 3.75 7.03 -9.88
CA VAL A 46 4.97 6.45 -9.31
C VAL A 46 5.21 7.02 -7.90
N ARG A 47 5.02 8.33 -7.74
CA ARG A 47 5.22 8.99 -6.45
C ARG A 47 4.26 8.48 -5.37
N GLN A 48 2.98 8.34 -5.71
CA GLN A 48 1.99 7.77 -4.78
C GLN A 48 2.33 6.34 -4.41
N TYR A 49 2.72 5.56 -5.39
CA TYR A 49 3.08 4.17 -5.17
C TYR A 49 4.33 4.04 -4.27
N GLN A 50 5.35 4.88 -4.50
CA GLN A 50 6.53 4.91 -3.66
C GLN A 50 6.18 5.22 -2.20
N ARG A 51 5.22 6.12 -1.96
CA ARG A 51 4.74 6.41 -0.61
C ARG A 51 4.07 5.20 0.02
N MET A 52 3.29 4.45 -0.76
CA MET A 52 2.65 3.22 -0.25
C MET A 52 3.67 2.19 0.21
N GLU A 53 4.83 2.12 -0.42
CA GLU A 53 5.88 1.18 -0.03
C GLU A 53 6.73 1.69 1.13
N GLN A 54 6.94 3.00 1.25
CA GLN A 54 8.00 3.57 2.07
C GLN A 54 7.50 4.37 3.27
N GLU A 55 6.24 4.81 3.29
CA GLU A 55 5.72 5.69 4.33
C GLU A 55 4.55 5.04 5.10
N PRO A 56 4.84 4.23 6.15
CA PRO A 56 3.77 3.61 6.95
C PRO A 56 2.85 4.63 7.62
N SER A 57 3.32 5.86 7.83
CA SER A 57 2.51 6.92 8.43
C SER A 57 1.50 7.54 7.47
N SER A 58 1.55 7.22 6.18
CA SER A 58 0.60 7.73 5.19
C SER A 58 -0.58 6.79 5.04
N ILE A 59 -1.79 7.34 5.12
CA ILE A 59 -3.01 6.53 4.95
C ILE A 59 -3.23 6.28 3.47
N VAL A 60 -3.30 5.00 3.09
CA VAL A 60 -3.63 4.57 1.73
C VAL A 60 -5.15 4.49 1.62
N SER A 61 -5.72 5.10 0.57
CA SER A 61 -7.16 5.05 0.37
C SER A 61 -7.62 3.68 -0.12
N LEU A 62 -8.90 3.36 0.12
CA LEU A 62 -9.49 2.14 -0.42
C LEU A 62 -9.42 2.11 -1.94
N TRP A 63 -9.57 3.26 -2.60
CA TRP A 63 -9.45 3.36 -4.06
C TRP A 63 -8.05 2.94 -4.54
N GLN A 64 -7.00 3.39 -3.84
CA GLN A 64 -5.63 2.99 -4.15
C GLN A 64 -5.41 1.50 -3.90
N ILE A 65 -5.93 0.96 -2.81
CA ILE A 65 -5.86 -0.47 -2.49
C ILE A 65 -6.55 -1.29 -3.58
N PHE A 66 -7.71 -0.84 -4.04
CA PHE A 66 -8.44 -1.51 -5.12
C PHE A 66 -7.61 -1.57 -6.41
N LYS A 67 -6.98 -0.45 -6.78
CA LYS A 67 -6.12 -0.41 -7.97
C LYS A 67 -4.89 -1.31 -7.83
N LEU A 68 -4.29 -1.36 -6.64
CA LEU A 68 -3.19 -2.29 -6.37
C LEU A 68 -3.61 -3.75 -6.52
N ALA A 69 -4.78 -4.10 -5.98
CA ALA A 69 -5.30 -5.46 -6.11
C ALA A 69 -5.47 -5.83 -7.60
N LYS A 70 -5.96 -4.91 -8.42
CA LYS A 70 -6.06 -5.12 -9.86
C LYS A 70 -4.69 -5.30 -10.51
N ALA A 71 -3.70 -4.49 -10.10
CA ALA A 71 -2.34 -4.59 -10.64
C ALA A 71 -1.71 -5.95 -10.33
N TYR A 72 -1.99 -6.50 -9.15
CA TYR A 72 -1.42 -7.77 -8.70
C TYR A 72 -2.32 -8.97 -8.97
N ASP A 73 -3.45 -8.76 -9.65
CA ASP A 73 -4.43 -9.80 -9.96
C ASP A 73 -4.90 -10.55 -8.71
N LEU A 74 -5.26 -9.77 -7.68
CA LEU A 74 -5.73 -10.27 -6.39
C LEU A 74 -7.08 -9.65 -6.03
N ASP A 75 -7.80 -10.30 -5.13
CA ASP A 75 -8.91 -9.64 -4.44
C ASP A 75 -8.38 -8.69 -3.36
N VAL A 76 -9.15 -7.65 -3.03
CA VAL A 76 -8.77 -6.70 -1.97
C VAL A 76 -8.55 -7.44 -0.66
N SER A 77 -9.37 -8.45 -0.35
CA SER A 77 -9.22 -9.23 0.89
C SER A 77 -7.88 -9.95 0.96
N ASP A 78 -7.38 -10.45 -0.17
CA ASP A 78 -6.07 -11.11 -0.24
C ASP A 78 -4.95 -10.11 -0.03
N LEU A 79 -5.08 -8.91 -0.59
CA LEU A 79 -4.08 -7.86 -0.42
C LEU A 79 -3.99 -7.40 1.04
N LEU A 80 -5.11 -7.34 1.73
CA LEU A 80 -5.19 -6.88 3.13
C LEU A 80 -4.96 -7.99 4.15
N ASP A 81 -4.73 -9.21 3.72
CA ASP A 81 -4.37 -10.33 4.60
C ASP A 81 -2.87 -10.23 4.94
N VAL A 82 -2.58 -9.51 6.00
CA VAL A 82 -1.22 -9.19 6.42
C VAL A 82 -0.88 -9.66 7.83
#